data_6d13639a5fe7fb28f96f58789e8b41e5
#
_entry.id   6d13639a5fe7fb28f96f58789e8b41e5
#
_cell.length_a   1.000
_cell.length_b   1.000
_cell.length_c   1.000
_cell.angle_alpha   90.00
_cell.angle_beta   90.00
_cell.angle_gamma   90.00
#
_symmetry.space_group_name_H-M   'P 1'
#
loop_
_entity.id
_entity.type
_entity.pdbx_description
1 polymer ?
#
loop_
_entity_poly.entity_id
_entity_poly.type
_entity_poly.pdbx_seq_one_letter_code
_entity_poly.pdbx_strand_id
1 'polypeptide(L)'
;MKKIILAAFMAACGLQMSAQQNLFVAQDLESAIVNKDNTVTFNFKAPDAKRVQIAGDFAEKAEGQHIGGMVGAGLIEMTKNSEGIWTYTTKPLDSELYSYEFMVDGVPTIDPNNVYVYRDFATTSNVFIVGNGKADLYR
;
A
#
# COMPACT_ATOMS: atom_id res chain seq x y z
N MET A 1 -20.77 38.95 28.69
CA MET A 1 -21.06 38.18 27.47
C MET A 1 -19.88 38.10 26.48
N LYS A 2 -19.24 39.22 26.09
CA LYS A 2 -18.10 39.21 25.14
C LYS A 2 -16.89 38.39 25.59
N LYS A 3 -16.56 38.36 26.90
CA LYS A 3 -15.44 37.59 27.45
C LYS A 3 -15.67 36.07 27.44
N ILE A 4 -16.92 35.63 27.58
CA ILE A 4 -17.29 34.20 27.53
C ILE A 4 -17.21 33.68 26.09
N ILE A 5 -17.62 34.50 25.12
CA ILE A 5 -17.55 34.14 23.69
C ILE A 5 -16.11 33.99 23.23
N LEU A 6 -15.18 34.84 23.70
CA LEU A 6 -13.76 34.77 23.37
C LEU A 6 -13.11 33.52 23.99
N ALA A 7 -13.47 33.13 25.20
CA ALA A 7 -12.96 31.90 25.83
C ALA A 7 -13.46 30.63 25.14
N ALA A 8 -14.72 30.62 24.68
CA ALA A 8 -15.27 29.49 23.91
C ALA A 8 -14.63 29.35 22.54
N PHE A 9 -14.26 30.46 21.88
CA PHE A 9 -13.58 30.44 20.60
C PHE A 9 -12.12 29.92 20.73
N MET A 10 -11.40 30.31 21.79
CA MET A 10 -10.07 29.77 22.06
C MET A 10 -10.07 28.28 22.44
N ALA A 11 -11.10 27.81 23.14
CA ALA A 11 -11.25 26.37 23.45
C ALA A 11 -11.55 25.54 22.20
N ALA A 12 -12.32 26.06 21.26
CA ALA A 12 -12.61 25.40 19.98
C ALA A 12 -11.38 25.30 19.07
N CYS A 13 -10.50 26.28 19.05
CA CYS A 13 -9.23 26.24 18.30
C CYS A 13 -8.22 25.24 18.89
N GLY A 14 -8.25 25.00 20.21
CA GLY A 14 -7.35 24.04 20.89
C GLY A 14 -7.63 22.56 20.55
N LEU A 15 -8.83 22.23 20.10
CA LEU A 15 -9.20 20.86 19.76
C LEU A 15 -8.76 20.43 18.34
N GLN A 16 -8.31 21.34 17.53
CA GLN A 16 -7.87 21.07 16.15
C GLN A 16 -6.40 20.68 16.02
N MET A 17 -5.60 20.80 17.07
CA MET A 17 -4.15 20.55 16.97
C MET A 17 -3.78 19.05 17.04
N SER A 18 -4.69 18.16 17.38
CA SER A 18 -4.42 16.72 17.43
C SER A 18 -4.34 16.05 16.05
N ALA A 19 -4.91 16.67 15.01
CA ALA A 19 -4.92 16.08 13.67
C ALA A 19 -3.57 16.17 12.96
N GLN A 20 -2.70 17.11 13.35
CA GLN A 20 -1.39 17.29 12.69
C GLN A 20 -0.28 16.42 13.29
N GLN A 21 -0.43 15.92 14.49
CA GLN A 21 0.59 15.07 15.14
C GLN A 21 0.61 13.64 14.60
N ASN A 22 -0.48 13.14 14.01
CA ASN A 22 -0.53 11.80 13.42
C ASN A 22 0.20 11.68 12.06
N LEU A 23 0.61 12.78 11.46
CA LEU A 23 1.38 12.76 10.20
C LEU A 23 2.82 12.25 10.37
N PHE A 24 3.34 12.21 11.60
CA PHE A 24 4.70 11.77 11.91
C PHE A 24 4.78 10.45 12.68
N VAL A 25 3.67 9.79 12.95
CA VAL A 25 3.72 8.41 13.43
C VAL A 25 4.06 7.55 12.21
N ALA A 26 5.34 7.27 12.03
CA ALA A 26 5.78 6.23 11.12
C ALA A 26 4.97 4.99 11.46
N GLN A 27 4.20 4.50 10.50
CA GLN A 27 3.54 3.22 10.68
C GLN A 27 4.68 2.19 10.63
N ASP A 28 4.98 1.54 11.77
CA ASP A 28 5.93 0.42 11.86
C ASP A 28 5.37 -0.83 11.14
N LEU A 29 4.74 -0.62 9.99
CA LEU A 29 4.16 -1.66 9.18
C LEU A 29 5.09 -1.91 7.99
N GLU A 30 5.87 -2.98 8.05
CA GLU A 30 6.63 -3.41 6.89
C GLU A 30 5.72 -3.94 5.80
N SER A 31 6.00 -3.57 4.56
CA SER A 31 5.31 -4.07 3.36
C SER A 31 6.30 -4.31 2.24
N ALA A 32 5.92 -5.25 1.35
CA ALA A 32 6.80 -5.93 0.42
C ALA A 32 7.96 -6.64 1.14
N ILE A 33 7.63 -7.44 2.16
CA ILE A 33 8.61 -8.25 2.92
C ILE A 33 8.96 -9.47 2.08
N VAL A 34 10.20 -9.52 1.59
CA VAL A 34 10.72 -10.71 0.88
C VAL A 34 11.21 -11.73 1.90
N ASN A 35 10.52 -12.86 1.99
CA ASN A 35 10.82 -13.94 2.91
C ASN A 35 11.98 -14.82 2.40
N LYS A 36 12.57 -15.62 3.29
CA LYS A 36 13.71 -16.51 2.96
C LYS A 36 13.38 -17.58 1.92
N ASP A 37 12.12 -17.93 1.78
CA ASP A 37 11.59 -18.91 0.81
C ASP A 37 11.12 -18.26 -0.49
N ASN A 38 11.49 -17.00 -0.72
CA ASN A 38 11.09 -16.19 -1.86
C ASN A 38 9.57 -15.92 -1.95
N THR A 39 8.78 -16.22 -0.92
CA THR A 39 7.44 -15.64 -0.81
C THR A 39 7.54 -14.17 -0.46
N VAL A 40 6.53 -13.37 -0.81
CA VAL A 40 6.49 -11.94 -0.47
C VAL A 40 5.20 -11.61 0.25
N THR A 41 5.33 -10.99 1.42
CA THR A 41 4.20 -10.58 2.23
C THR A 41 3.98 -9.08 2.09
N PHE A 42 2.75 -8.72 1.72
CA PHE A 42 2.28 -7.35 1.61
C PHE A 42 1.33 -7.04 2.76
N ASN A 43 1.51 -5.88 3.38
CA ASN A 43 0.66 -5.40 4.44
C ASN A 43 0.20 -3.96 4.14
N PHE A 44 -1.09 -3.70 4.31
CA PHE A 44 -1.67 -2.39 4.08
C PHE A 44 -2.67 -2.04 5.18
N LYS A 45 -2.49 -0.90 5.85
CA LYS A 45 -3.38 -0.46 6.92
C LYS A 45 -4.51 0.40 6.37
N ALA A 46 -5.71 -0.15 6.36
CA ALA A 46 -6.94 0.53 5.94
C ALA A 46 -8.13 0.01 6.76
N PRO A 47 -8.30 0.47 8.03
CA PRO A 47 -9.33 -0.05 8.93
C PRO A 47 -10.75 0.20 8.41
N ASP A 48 -10.97 1.30 7.71
CA ASP A 48 -12.30 1.70 7.21
C ASP A 48 -12.61 1.19 5.80
N ALA A 49 -11.61 0.63 5.09
CA ALA A 49 -11.81 0.08 3.76
C ALA A 49 -12.73 -1.16 3.80
N LYS A 50 -13.60 -1.26 2.82
CA LYS A 50 -14.49 -2.40 2.61
C LYS A 50 -13.79 -3.53 1.85
N ARG A 51 -12.85 -3.17 0.97
CA ARG A 51 -12.13 -4.10 0.11
C ARG A 51 -10.74 -3.57 -0.19
N VAL A 52 -9.73 -4.41 -0.02
CA VAL A 52 -8.38 -4.12 -0.51
C VAL A 52 -7.90 -5.30 -1.35
N GLN A 53 -7.38 -4.98 -2.52
CA GLN A 53 -6.80 -5.93 -3.45
C GLN A 53 -5.37 -5.49 -3.78
N ILE A 54 -4.57 -6.42 -4.30
CA ILE A 54 -3.25 -6.12 -4.82
C ILE A 54 -3.18 -6.53 -6.29
N ALA A 55 -2.59 -5.68 -7.11
CA ALA A 55 -2.18 -5.97 -8.47
C ALA A 55 -0.66 -6.00 -8.54
N GLY A 56 -0.08 -6.87 -9.34
CA GLY A 56 1.37 -6.92 -9.51
C GLY A 56 1.79 -7.90 -10.60
N ASP A 57 3.02 -7.78 -11.06
CA ASP A 57 3.59 -8.62 -12.14
C ASP A 57 3.64 -10.11 -11.77
N PHE A 58 3.52 -10.41 -10.48
CA PHE A 58 3.46 -11.77 -9.93
C PHE A 58 2.04 -12.39 -9.97
N ALA A 59 1.02 -11.59 -10.26
CA ALA A 59 -0.34 -12.08 -10.36
C ALA A 59 -0.57 -12.76 -11.72
N GLU A 60 -1.32 -13.87 -11.71
CA GLU A 60 -1.76 -14.49 -12.95
C GLU A 60 -2.61 -13.49 -13.74
N LYS A 61 -2.34 -13.36 -15.02
CA LYS A 61 -3.10 -12.46 -15.90
C LYS A 61 -4.55 -12.93 -15.93
N ALA A 62 -5.46 -12.12 -15.40
CA ALA A 62 -6.88 -12.40 -15.53
C ALA A 62 -7.32 -12.09 -16.96
N GLU A 63 -7.86 -13.08 -17.66
CA GLU A 63 -8.47 -12.87 -18.97
C GLU A 63 -9.59 -11.81 -18.86
N GLY A 64 -9.45 -10.72 -19.63
CA GLY A 64 -10.49 -9.71 -19.77
C GLY A 64 -10.50 -8.57 -18.76
N GLN A 65 -9.56 -8.48 -17.81
CA GLN A 65 -9.45 -7.29 -16.96
C GLN A 65 -8.52 -6.25 -17.60
N HIS A 66 -9.11 -5.11 -17.96
CA HIS A 66 -8.39 -3.93 -18.43
C HIS A 66 -8.36 -2.88 -17.31
N ILE A 67 -7.19 -2.63 -16.73
CA ILE A 67 -6.97 -1.47 -15.86
C ILE A 67 -6.30 -0.40 -16.73
N GLY A 68 -6.95 0.75 -16.89
CA GLY A 68 -6.39 1.87 -17.65
C GLY A 68 -6.06 1.59 -19.13
N GLY A 69 -6.75 0.63 -19.75
CA GLY A 69 -6.54 0.30 -21.18
C GLY A 69 -5.39 -0.67 -21.46
N MET A 70 -4.67 -1.13 -20.44
CA MET A 70 -3.69 -2.22 -20.53
C MET A 70 -4.27 -3.51 -19.98
N VAL A 71 -3.86 -4.65 -20.53
CA VAL A 71 -4.17 -5.97 -19.94
C VAL A 71 -3.39 -6.03 -18.64
N GLY A 72 -4.07 -5.69 -17.53
CA GLY A 72 -3.48 -5.67 -16.20
C GLY A 72 -3.25 -7.06 -15.65
N ALA A 73 -2.32 -7.17 -14.74
CA ALA A 73 -2.24 -8.28 -13.81
C ALA A 73 -3.59 -8.44 -13.09
N GLY A 74 -3.97 -9.67 -12.77
CA GLY A 74 -5.19 -9.93 -12.03
C GLY A 74 -5.17 -9.23 -10.67
N LEU A 75 -6.36 -8.84 -10.20
CA LEU A 75 -6.54 -8.32 -8.85
C LEU A 75 -6.67 -9.48 -7.87
N ILE A 76 -5.84 -9.49 -6.84
CA ILE A 76 -5.83 -10.52 -5.80
C ILE A 76 -6.45 -9.92 -4.53
N GLU A 77 -7.42 -10.62 -3.95
CA GLU A 77 -8.05 -10.21 -2.69
C GLU A 77 -7.07 -10.33 -1.53
N MET A 78 -7.04 -9.31 -0.68
CA MET A 78 -6.30 -9.33 0.57
C MET A 78 -7.22 -9.67 1.74
N THR A 79 -6.65 -10.20 2.82
CA THR A 79 -7.40 -10.58 4.04
C THR A 79 -7.19 -9.54 5.13
N LYS A 80 -8.27 -9.05 5.72
CA LYS A 80 -8.26 -8.05 6.80
C LYS A 80 -8.21 -8.73 8.17
N ASN A 81 -7.33 -8.27 9.05
CA ASN A 81 -7.31 -8.67 10.45
C ASN A 81 -8.14 -7.73 11.36
N SER A 82 -8.20 -8.02 12.65
CA SER A 82 -8.95 -7.24 13.63
C SER A 82 -8.39 -5.82 13.86
N GLU A 83 -7.15 -5.57 13.49
CA GLU A 83 -6.47 -4.26 13.61
C GLU A 83 -6.66 -3.38 12.37
N GLY A 84 -7.38 -3.87 11.36
CA GLY A 84 -7.60 -3.17 10.11
C GLY A 84 -6.41 -3.23 9.15
N ILE A 85 -5.51 -4.19 9.35
CA ILE A 85 -4.40 -4.47 8.45
C ILE A 85 -4.84 -5.54 7.46
N TRP A 86 -4.67 -5.24 6.17
CA TRP A 86 -4.89 -6.14 5.06
C TRP A 86 -3.58 -6.81 4.68
N THR A 87 -3.59 -8.13 4.52
CA THR A 87 -2.40 -8.93 4.25
C THR A 87 -2.62 -9.86 3.07
N TYR A 88 -1.59 -10.02 2.25
CA TYR A 88 -1.49 -11.05 1.23
C TYR A 88 -0.05 -11.58 1.19
N THR A 89 0.12 -12.89 1.02
CA THR A 89 1.43 -13.52 0.82
C THR A 89 1.41 -14.32 -0.48
N THR A 90 2.40 -14.09 -1.34
CA THR A 90 2.52 -14.78 -2.62
C THR A 90 2.95 -16.24 -2.45
N LYS A 91 2.85 -17.03 -3.51
CA LYS A 91 3.68 -18.24 -3.68
C LYS A 91 5.15 -17.81 -3.82
N PRO A 92 6.14 -18.73 -3.66
CA PRO A 92 7.53 -18.41 -3.97
C PRO A 92 7.66 -17.84 -5.38
N LEU A 93 8.37 -16.71 -5.49
CA LEU A 93 8.60 -16.01 -6.74
C LEU A 93 10.01 -16.27 -7.27
N ASP A 94 10.16 -16.19 -8.57
CA ASP A 94 11.47 -16.21 -9.21
C ASP A 94 12.31 -14.97 -8.86
N SER A 95 13.63 -15.06 -8.99
CA SER A 95 14.53 -13.93 -8.81
C SER A 95 14.32 -12.90 -9.91
N GLU A 96 13.65 -11.78 -9.58
CA GLU A 96 13.29 -10.71 -10.51
C GLU A 96 12.99 -9.40 -9.77
N LEU A 97 12.90 -8.30 -10.52
CA LEU A 97 12.29 -7.04 -10.11
C LEU A 97 10.79 -7.10 -10.44
N TYR A 98 9.97 -6.85 -9.44
CA TYR A 98 8.51 -6.86 -9.55
C TYR A 98 7.93 -5.49 -9.25
N SER A 99 6.84 -5.14 -9.92
CA SER A 99 6.01 -3.98 -9.62
C SER A 99 4.67 -4.38 -9.02
N TYR A 100 4.08 -3.49 -8.20
CA TYR A 100 2.76 -3.69 -7.62
C TYR A 100 2.09 -2.37 -7.23
N GLU A 101 0.77 -2.45 -7.04
CA GLU A 101 -0.04 -1.40 -6.45
C GLU A 101 -1.20 -2.01 -5.66
N PHE A 102 -1.73 -1.27 -4.70
CA PHE A 102 -2.97 -1.65 -4.02
C PHE A 102 -4.18 -1.04 -4.72
N MET A 103 -5.30 -1.74 -4.62
CA MET A 103 -6.62 -1.25 -5.03
C MET A 103 -7.50 -1.17 -3.78
N VAL A 104 -7.72 0.04 -3.27
CA VAL A 104 -8.48 0.30 -2.04
C VAL A 104 -9.86 0.79 -2.43
N ASP A 105 -10.90 0.01 -2.18
CA ASP A 105 -12.28 0.30 -2.57
C ASP A 105 -12.42 0.73 -4.04
N GLY A 106 -11.60 0.13 -4.93
CA GLY A 106 -11.58 0.42 -6.36
C GLY A 106 -10.68 1.59 -6.77
N VAL A 107 -9.93 2.18 -5.84
CA VAL A 107 -8.99 3.28 -6.13
C VAL A 107 -7.54 2.77 -6.11
N PRO A 108 -6.78 2.92 -7.22
CA PRO A 108 -5.36 2.60 -7.24
C PRO A 108 -4.59 3.41 -6.19
N THR A 109 -3.78 2.75 -5.40
CA THR A 109 -3.07 3.35 -4.27
C THR A 109 -1.67 2.78 -4.16
N ILE A 110 -0.66 3.63 -4.11
CA ILE A 110 0.72 3.21 -3.85
C ILE A 110 0.88 2.78 -2.40
N ASP A 111 1.86 1.91 -2.14
CA ASP A 111 2.20 1.47 -0.79
C ASP A 111 2.97 2.58 -0.06
N PRO A 112 2.41 3.17 1.01
CA PRO A 112 3.09 4.22 1.77
C PRO A 112 4.27 3.68 2.60
N ASN A 113 4.35 2.36 2.80
CA ASN A 113 5.39 1.71 3.62
C ASN A 113 6.57 1.21 2.78
N ASN A 114 6.49 1.31 1.45
CA ASN A 114 7.58 0.99 0.54
C ASN A 114 8.07 2.25 -0.18
N VAL A 115 9.32 2.65 0.11
CA VAL A 115 9.92 3.86 -0.48
C VAL A 115 10.36 3.68 -1.93
N TYR A 116 10.45 2.44 -2.41
CA TYR A 116 10.88 2.15 -3.76
C TYR A 116 9.72 2.24 -4.72
N VAL A 117 9.75 3.24 -5.58
CA VAL A 117 8.72 3.47 -6.59
C VAL A 117 9.34 3.57 -7.98
N TYR A 118 8.65 3.02 -8.95
CA TYR A 118 8.88 3.23 -10.37
C TYR A 118 7.80 4.15 -10.92
N ARG A 119 8.18 5.14 -11.71
CA ARG A 119 7.26 6.04 -12.38
C ARG A 119 7.57 6.10 -13.86
N ASP A 120 6.57 5.82 -14.67
CA ASP A 120 6.56 6.14 -16.09
C ASP A 120 5.72 7.41 -16.38
N PHE A 121 5.41 7.66 -17.65
CA PHE A 121 4.62 8.84 -18.04
C PHE A 121 3.15 8.76 -17.62
N ALA A 122 2.62 7.58 -17.34
CA ALA A 122 1.20 7.33 -17.09
C ALA A 122 0.92 6.84 -15.66
N THR A 123 1.84 6.06 -15.06
CA THR A 123 1.61 5.34 -13.81
C THR A 123 2.74 5.52 -12.82
N THR A 124 2.44 5.27 -11.56
CA THR A 124 3.42 5.13 -10.47
C THR A 124 3.10 3.84 -9.74
N SER A 125 4.08 2.94 -9.62
CA SER A 125 3.94 1.66 -8.94
C SER A 125 5.05 1.49 -7.92
N ASN A 126 4.80 0.75 -6.85
CA ASN A 126 5.87 0.32 -5.96
C ASN A 126 6.62 -0.85 -6.58
N VAL A 127 7.90 -1.01 -6.21
CA VAL A 127 8.74 -2.10 -6.69
C VAL A 127 9.44 -2.80 -5.54
N PHE A 128 9.76 -4.09 -5.75
CA PHE A 128 10.60 -4.89 -4.86
C PHE A 128 11.44 -5.87 -5.67
N ILE A 129 12.51 -6.37 -5.07
CA ILE A 129 13.42 -7.33 -5.70
C ILE A 129 13.40 -8.64 -4.92
N VAL A 130 13.13 -9.74 -5.62
CA VAL A 130 13.38 -11.09 -5.11
C VAL A 130 14.78 -11.49 -5.56
N GLY A 131 15.71 -11.62 -4.61
CA GLY A 131 17.12 -11.93 -4.86
C GLY A 131 17.38 -13.43 -5.10
N ASN A 132 18.64 -13.83 -4.83
CA ASN A 132 19.15 -15.19 -4.99
C ASN A 132 19.12 -15.71 -6.44
N GLY A 133 19.48 -14.85 -7.41
CA GLY A 133 19.54 -15.20 -8.82
C GLY A 133 19.85 -14.01 -9.72
N LYS A 134 19.20 -13.96 -10.88
CA LYS A 134 19.47 -12.92 -11.90
C LYS A 134 19.20 -11.48 -11.41
N ALA A 135 18.28 -11.30 -10.46
CA ALA A 135 17.94 -9.98 -9.90
C ALA A 135 19.02 -9.44 -8.96
N ASP A 136 20.01 -10.21 -8.55
CA ASP A 136 21.13 -9.72 -7.74
C ASP A 136 21.98 -8.69 -8.49
N LEU A 137 21.85 -8.59 -9.82
CA LEU A 137 22.46 -7.54 -10.64
C LEU A 137 21.86 -6.14 -10.42
N TYR A 138 20.68 -6.04 -9.79
CA TYR A 138 19.99 -4.77 -9.51
C TYR A 138 20.27 -4.22 -8.09
N ARG A 139 21.12 -4.88 -7.33
CA ARG A 139 21.48 -4.48 -5.95
C ARG A 139 22.79 -3.71 -5.89
#